data_26127e385307b30e7573253b9d01b2dd
#
_entry.id   26127e385307b30e7573253b9d01b2dd
#
_cell.length_a   1.000
_cell.length_b   1.000
_cell.length_c   1.000
_cell.angle_alpha   90.00
_cell.angle_beta   90.00
_cell.angle_gamma   90.00
#
_symmetry.space_group_name_H-M   'P 1'
#
loop_
_entity.id
_entity.type
_entity.pdbx_description
1 polymer ?
#
loop_
_entity_poly.entity_id
_entity_poly.type
_entity_poly.pdbx_seq_one_letter_code
_entity_poly.pdbx_strand_id
1 'polypeptide(L)'
;MDNPADPFVLNALDISVGVLLLISAVFAYLRGLVQEVLSIAGWVGAGAATVYGFPYAQPFARQVTTVNILADFAAGIIIFVVTLVVLSLLTRGISKKVKDSALGVVDRSLGFLFGLTRGALIVVVGYVGVGMVYPKDQQPKWVRQARSMELIAPGAVALAALIPENLGAITGANGKGKDGKNAKTGRNSA
;
A
#
# COMPACT_ATOMS: atom_id res chain seq x y z
N MET A 1 5.83 -32.85 15.73
CA MET A 1 4.56 -33.48 15.30
C MET A 1 3.49 -32.40 15.45
N ASP A 2 3.41 -31.50 14.45
CA ASP A 2 2.48 -30.37 14.51
C ASP A 2 1.16 -30.84 13.95
N ASN A 3 0.17 -31.00 14.84
CA ASN A 3 -1.20 -31.36 14.47
C ASN A 3 -1.82 -30.16 13.74
N PRO A 4 -2.20 -30.25 12.46
CA PRO A 4 -2.77 -29.14 11.68
C PRO A 4 -4.16 -28.70 12.15
N ALA A 5 -4.68 -29.32 13.21
CA ALA A 5 -5.99 -29.03 13.79
C ALA A 5 -5.92 -28.23 15.12
N ASP A 6 -4.76 -27.87 15.61
CA ASP A 6 -4.66 -27.05 16.84
C ASP A 6 -5.03 -25.59 16.53
N PRO A 7 -6.14 -25.08 17.12
CA PRO A 7 -6.63 -23.73 16.85
C PRO A 7 -5.73 -22.61 17.41
N PHE A 8 -4.63 -22.96 18.09
CA PHE A 8 -3.72 -22.02 18.73
C PHE A 8 -2.31 -21.94 18.13
N VAL A 9 -2.01 -22.69 17.07
CA VAL A 9 -0.70 -22.58 16.41
C VAL A 9 -0.67 -21.28 15.58
N LEU A 10 -0.23 -20.20 16.23
CA LEU A 10 0.10 -18.93 15.55
C LEU A 10 1.34 -19.18 14.70
N ASN A 11 1.17 -19.05 13.39
CA ASN A 11 2.29 -19.11 12.46
C ASN A 11 3.16 -17.85 12.60
N ALA A 12 4.46 -17.96 12.32
CA ALA A 12 5.38 -16.82 12.34
C ALA A 12 4.89 -15.65 11.46
N LEU A 13 4.17 -15.95 10.37
CA LEU A 13 3.54 -14.96 9.51
C LEU A 13 2.40 -14.22 10.21
N ASP A 14 1.53 -14.94 10.95
CA ASP A 14 0.43 -14.31 11.68
C ASP A 14 0.95 -13.35 12.77
N ILE A 15 2.03 -13.76 13.45
CA ILE A 15 2.72 -12.89 14.42
C ILE A 15 3.30 -11.67 13.73
N SER A 16 3.96 -11.84 12.58
CA SER A 16 4.55 -10.74 11.81
C SER A 16 3.50 -9.75 11.34
N VAL A 17 2.36 -10.23 10.84
CA VAL A 17 1.22 -9.41 10.42
C VAL A 17 0.65 -8.66 11.62
N GLY A 18 0.42 -9.35 12.75
CA GLY A 18 -0.08 -8.72 13.97
C GLY A 18 0.84 -7.62 14.49
N VAL A 19 2.14 -7.88 14.54
CA VAL A 19 3.15 -6.89 14.93
C VAL A 19 3.17 -5.69 13.99
N LEU A 20 3.12 -5.92 12.67
CA LEU A 20 3.09 -4.85 11.67
C LEU A 20 1.84 -3.98 11.81
N LEU A 21 0.66 -4.59 11.99
CA LEU A 21 -0.60 -3.89 12.21
C LEU A 21 -0.53 -3.04 13.49
N LEU A 22 -0.02 -3.62 14.56
CA LEU A 22 0.09 -2.95 15.86
C LEU A 22 1.07 -1.77 15.80
N ILE A 23 2.23 -1.95 15.20
CA ILE A 23 3.21 -0.88 14.99
C ILE A 23 2.59 0.24 14.14
N SER A 24 1.93 -0.10 13.02
CA SER A 24 1.27 0.88 12.16
C SER A 24 0.19 1.67 12.91
N ALA A 25 -0.63 0.99 13.71
CA ALA A 25 -1.70 1.61 14.49
C ALA A 25 -1.17 2.53 15.60
N VAL A 26 -0.15 2.08 16.34
CA VAL A 26 0.48 2.87 17.41
C VAL A 26 1.14 4.13 16.85
N PHE A 27 1.91 4.02 15.77
CA PHE A 27 2.50 5.21 15.15
C PHE A 27 1.44 6.20 14.65
N ALA A 28 0.35 5.71 14.06
CA ALA A 28 -0.74 6.56 13.61
C ALA A 28 -1.53 7.17 14.77
N TYR A 29 -1.72 6.45 15.89
CA TYR A 29 -2.28 6.99 17.12
C TYR A 29 -1.45 8.15 17.68
N LEU A 30 -0.13 8.00 17.72
CA LEU A 30 0.78 9.05 18.20
C LEU A 30 0.77 10.28 17.29
N ARG A 31 0.59 10.07 15.98
CA ARG A 31 0.56 11.15 14.98
C ARG A 31 -0.81 11.81 14.84
N GLY A 32 -1.89 11.08 15.07
CA GLY A 32 -3.27 11.50 14.81
C GLY A 32 -3.65 11.42 13.33
N LEU A 33 -4.97 11.33 13.07
CA LEU A 33 -5.53 11.22 11.71
C LEU A 33 -5.18 12.43 10.84
N VAL A 34 -5.33 13.64 11.39
CA VAL A 34 -5.06 14.88 10.63
C VAL A 34 -3.63 14.90 10.11
N GLN A 35 -2.65 14.50 10.91
CA GLN A 35 -1.25 14.45 10.49
C GLN A 35 -1.01 13.38 9.42
N GLU A 36 -1.64 12.21 9.51
CA GLU A 36 -1.51 11.14 8.51
C GLU A 36 -2.10 11.57 7.16
N VAL A 37 -3.33 12.13 7.17
CA VAL A 37 -4.00 12.61 5.95
C VAL A 37 -3.23 13.76 5.31
N LEU A 38 -2.82 14.76 6.09
CA LEU A 38 -2.04 15.88 5.58
C LEU A 38 -0.66 15.46 5.08
N SER A 39 -0.07 14.41 5.67
CA SER A 39 1.19 13.85 5.18
C SER A 39 1.01 13.25 3.78
N ILE A 40 -0.05 12.48 3.54
CA ILE A 40 -0.38 11.94 2.22
C ILE A 40 -0.63 13.09 1.23
N ALA A 41 -1.43 14.08 1.63
CA ALA A 41 -1.70 15.26 0.81
C ALA A 41 -0.41 16.03 0.48
N GLY A 42 0.55 16.07 1.42
CA GLY A 42 1.87 16.66 1.24
C GLY A 42 2.69 15.96 0.15
N TRP A 43 2.69 14.62 0.14
CA TRP A 43 3.36 13.83 -0.90
C TRP A 43 2.73 14.03 -2.28
N VAL A 44 1.40 14.00 -2.35
CA VAL A 44 0.66 14.25 -3.59
C VAL A 44 0.89 15.68 -4.07
N GLY A 45 0.84 16.65 -3.16
CA GLY A 45 1.10 18.05 -3.45
C GLY A 45 2.53 18.31 -3.95
N ALA A 46 3.53 17.67 -3.33
CA ALA A 46 4.92 17.77 -3.79
C ALA A 46 5.10 17.14 -5.17
N GLY A 47 4.45 16.00 -5.43
CA GLY A 47 4.44 15.39 -6.77
C GLY A 47 3.80 16.31 -7.81
N ALA A 48 2.64 16.87 -7.52
CA ALA A 48 1.97 17.83 -8.40
C ALA A 48 2.83 19.07 -8.64
N ALA A 49 3.40 19.66 -7.57
CA ALA A 49 4.30 20.81 -7.70
C ALA A 49 5.53 20.50 -8.54
N THR A 50 6.05 19.27 -8.48
CA THR A 50 7.16 18.84 -9.33
C THR A 50 6.73 18.82 -10.79
N VAL A 51 5.60 18.18 -11.11
CA VAL A 51 5.10 18.09 -12.50
C VAL A 51 4.85 19.48 -13.10
N TYR A 52 4.16 20.34 -12.36
CA TYR A 52 3.83 21.69 -12.85
C TYR A 52 5.00 22.67 -12.77
N GLY A 53 5.88 22.51 -11.78
CA GLY A 53 7.05 23.39 -11.58
C GLY A 53 8.25 23.04 -12.46
N PHE A 54 8.34 21.78 -12.92
CA PHE A 54 9.46 21.27 -13.71
C PHE A 54 9.76 22.10 -14.96
N PRO A 55 8.78 22.49 -15.81
CA PRO A 55 9.07 23.28 -17.01
C PRO A 55 9.72 24.63 -16.74
N TYR A 56 9.45 25.20 -15.56
CA TYR A 56 10.03 26.49 -15.16
C TYR A 56 11.45 26.34 -14.60
N ALA A 57 11.75 25.24 -13.92
CA ALA A 57 13.07 25.00 -13.32
C ALA A 57 14.08 24.42 -14.30
N GLN A 58 13.62 23.68 -15.31
CA GLN A 58 14.45 22.99 -16.30
C GLN A 58 15.49 23.91 -17.00
N PRO A 59 15.11 25.10 -17.52
CA PRO A 59 16.06 25.95 -18.21
C PRO A 59 17.19 26.46 -17.29
N PHE A 60 16.90 26.67 -16.01
CA PHE A 60 17.90 27.06 -15.02
C PHE A 60 18.83 25.90 -14.67
N ALA A 61 18.30 24.70 -14.49
CA ALA A 61 19.09 23.52 -14.17
C ALA A 61 20.08 23.16 -15.29
N ARG A 62 19.69 23.32 -16.55
CA ARG A 62 20.54 23.06 -17.73
C ARG A 62 21.66 24.07 -17.94
N GLN A 63 21.61 25.22 -17.25
CA GLN A 63 22.73 26.18 -17.23
C GLN A 63 23.84 25.77 -16.28
N VAL A 64 23.53 24.93 -15.29
CA VAL A 64 24.49 24.50 -14.25
C VAL A 64 25.29 23.27 -14.67
N THR A 65 24.74 22.42 -15.55
CA THR A 65 25.44 21.20 -15.98
C THR A 65 25.21 20.92 -17.47
N THR A 66 26.24 20.40 -18.11
CA THR A 66 26.22 20.03 -19.54
C THR A 66 25.47 18.73 -19.81
N VAL A 67 25.20 17.92 -18.77
CA VAL A 67 24.48 16.65 -18.89
C VAL A 67 22.98 16.89 -18.63
N ASN A 68 22.20 17.01 -19.72
CA ASN A 68 20.78 17.34 -19.64
C ASN A 68 19.96 16.42 -18.73
N ILE A 69 20.20 15.10 -18.79
CA ILE A 69 19.49 14.13 -17.94
C ILE A 69 19.74 14.39 -16.46
N LEU A 70 20.97 14.68 -16.07
CA LEU A 70 21.33 14.98 -14.69
C LEU A 70 20.71 16.30 -14.21
N ALA A 71 20.69 17.33 -15.06
CA ALA A 71 20.04 18.59 -14.79
C ALA A 71 18.54 18.42 -14.54
N ASP A 72 17.86 17.67 -15.40
CA ASP A 72 16.44 17.43 -15.34
C ASP A 72 16.03 16.64 -14.06
N PHE A 73 16.78 15.57 -13.74
CA PHE A 73 16.57 14.83 -12.48
C PHE A 73 16.83 15.71 -11.24
N ALA A 74 17.91 16.47 -11.23
CA ALA A 74 18.23 17.36 -10.12
C ALA A 74 17.13 18.42 -9.91
N ALA A 75 16.65 19.04 -10.97
CA ALA A 75 15.56 20.00 -10.91
C ALA A 75 14.28 19.39 -10.32
N GLY A 76 13.88 18.20 -10.79
CA GLY A 76 12.72 17.50 -10.27
C GLY A 76 12.84 17.14 -8.80
N ILE A 77 13.99 16.60 -8.39
CA ILE A 77 14.26 16.24 -7.00
C ILE A 77 14.26 17.49 -6.10
N ILE A 78 14.87 18.57 -6.53
CA ILE A 78 14.94 19.82 -5.73
C ILE A 78 13.53 20.39 -5.52
N ILE A 79 12.71 20.50 -6.58
CA ILE A 79 11.34 20.99 -6.45
C ILE A 79 10.55 20.09 -5.49
N PHE A 80 10.63 18.76 -5.68
CA PHE A 80 9.94 17.80 -4.86
C PHE A 80 10.32 17.93 -3.39
N VAL A 81 11.61 17.91 -3.07
CA VAL A 81 12.11 17.97 -1.70
C VAL A 81 11.77 19.29 -1.04
N VAL A 82 12.00 20.43 -1.73
CA VAL A 82 11.67 21.76 -1.18
C VAL A 82 10.17 21.86 -0.87
N THR A 83 9.32 21.48 -1.82
CA THR A 83 7.86 21.50 -1.62
C THR A 83 7.44 20.55 -0.50
N LEU A 84 8.00 19.34 -0.45
CA LEU A 84 7.71 18.37 0.59
C LEU A 84 8.09 18.90 1.99
N VAL A 85 9.25 19.54 2.12
CA VAL A 85 9.69 20.15 3.38
C VAL A 85 8.72 21.25 3.80
N VAL A 86 8.37 22.17 2.89
CA VAL A 86 7.43 23.27 3.19
C VAL A 86 6.08 22.73 3.62
N LEU A 87 5.50 21.79 2.86
CA LEU A 87 4.22 21.18 3.20
C LEU A 87 4.29 20.38 4.50
N SER A 88 5.40 19.71 4.78
CA SER A 88 5.62 18.97 6.03
C SER A 88 5.65 19.90 7.25
N LEU A 89 6.28 21.05 7.13
CA LEU A 89 6.31 22.06 8.21
C LEU A 89 4.90 22.63 8.46
N LEU A 90 4.16 22.96 7.41
CA LEU A 90 2.77 23.41 7.50
C LEU A 90 1.87 22.34 8.16
N THR A 91 2.00 21.08 7.72
CA THR A 91 1.28 19.93 8.28
C THR A 91 1.52 19.78 9.78
N ARG A 92 2.77 19.89 10.22
CA ARG A 92 3.11 19.81 11.66
C ARG A 92 2.44 20.94 12.47
N GLY A 93 2.45 22.15 11.93
CA GLY A 93 1.78 23.30 12.58
C GLY A 93 0.28 23.11 12.77
N ILE A 94 -0.41 22.63 11.70
CA ILE A 94 -1.85 22.35 11.74
C ILE A 94 -2.15 21.20 12.70
N SER A 95 -1.43 20.08 12.58
CA SER A 95 -1.65 18.90 13.41
C SER A 95 -1.42 19.16 14.89
N LYS A 96 -0.44 20.02 15.23
CA LYS A 96 -0.21 20.43 16.61
C LYS A 96 -1.42 21.15 17.20
N LYS A 97 -2.00 22.11 16.45
CA LYS A 97 -3.20 22.84 16.90
C LYS A 97 -4.40 21.90 17.14
N VAL A 98 -4.59 20.88 16.29
CA VAL A 98 -5.65 19.89 16.46
C VAL A 98 -5.40 19.03 17.70
N LYS A 99 -4.17 18.58 17.91
CA LYS A 99 -3.81 17.75 19.07
C LYS A 99 -3.96 18.47 20.40
N ASP A 100 -3.68 19.76 20.41
CA ASP A 100 -3.77 20.61 21.61
C ASP A 100 -5.23 21.10 21.87
N SER A 101 -6.18 20.79 20.98
CA SER A 101 -7.60 21.09 21.12
C SER A 101 -8.38 19.95 21.79
N ALA A 102 -9.64 20.22 22.15
CA ALA A 102 -10.57 19.19 22.67
C ALA A 102 -10.78 18.01 21.70
N LEU A 103 -10.48 18.19 20.41
CA LEU A 103 -10.58 17.14 19.38
C LEU A 103 -9.36 16.21 19.34
N GLY A 104 -8.31 16.49 20.11
CA GLY A 104 -7.06 15.72 20.08
C GLY A 104 -7.22 14.23 20.42
N VAL A 105 -8.16 13.90 21.33
CA VAL A 105 -8.45 12.49 21.68
C VAL A 105 -9.11 11.77 20.51
N VAL A 106 -10.09 12.43 19.86
CA VAL A 106 -10.80 11.88 18.70
C VAL A 106 -9.83 11.70 17.53
N ASP A 107 -8.99 12.71 17.27
CA ASP A 107 -7.97 12.66 16.22
C ASP A 107 -7.02 11.47 16.40
N ARG A 108 -6.55 11.20 17.62
CA ARG A 108 -5.68 10.05 17.92
C ARG A 108 -6.42 8.71 17.74
N SER A 109 -7.67 8.62 18.21
CA SER A 109 -8.48 7.40 18.06
C SER A 109 -8.74 7.08 16.59
N LEU A 110 -9.09 8.09 15.80
CA LEU A 110 -9.26 7.96 14.36
C LEU A 110 -7.92 7.65 13.66
N GLY A 111 -6.82 8.22 14.15
CA GLY A 111 -5.47 7.89 13.71
C GLY A 111 -5.14 6.42 13.90
N PHE A 112 -5.52 5.83 15.05
CA PHE A 112 -5.35 4.40 15.31
C PHE A 112 -6.09 3.54 14.28
N LEU A 113 -7.37 3.84 14.03
CA LEU A 113 -8.17 3.14 13.00
C LEU A 113 -7.53 3.27 11.61
N PHE A 114 -7.11 4.46 11.25
CA PHE A 114 -6.43 4.72 9.99
C PHE A 114 -5.12 3.93 9.87
N GLY A 115 -4.36 3.86 10.96
CA GLY A 115 -3.13 3.07 11.04
C GLY A 115 -3.35 1.57 10.86
N LEU A 116 -4.43 1.02 11.43
CA LEU A 116 -4.84 -0.37 11.20
C LEU A 116 -5.18 -0.62 9.74
N THR A 117 -6.00 0.26 9.15
CA THR A 117 -6.39 0.15 7.72
C THR A 117 -5.18 0.24 6.80
N ARG A 118 -4.25 1.18 7.06
CA ARG A 118 -3.00 1.30 6.31
C ARG A 118 -2.12 0.07 6.47
N GLY A 119 -2.01 -0.45 7.69
CA GLY A 119 -1.25 -1.67 7.96
C GLY A 119 -1.83 -2.87 7.23
N ALA A 120 -3.16 -3.03 7.24
CA ALA A 120 -3.85 -4.07 6.50
C ALA A 120 -3.61 -3.94 4.99
N LEU A 121 -3.67 -2.72 4.44
CA LEU A 121 -3.38 -2.47 3.03
C LEU A 121 -1.94 -2.88 2.66
N ILE A 122 -0.95 -2.54 3.51
CA ILE A 122 0.45 -2.93 3.30
C ILE A 122 0.59 -4.45 3.26
N VAL A 123 -0.09 -5.17 4.17
CA VAL A 123 -0.08 -6.64 4.19
C VAL A 123 -0.70 -7.22 2.92
N VAL A 124 -1.83 -6.68 2.48
CA VAL A 124 -2.50 -7.12 1.23
C VAL A 124 -1.60 -6.88 0.02
N VAL A 125 -1.00 -5.71 -0.09
CA VAL A 125 -0.06 -5.38 -1.19
C VAL A 125 1.17 -6.30 -1.14
N GLY A 126 1.73 -6.54 0.05
CA GLY A 126 2.84 -7.48 0.24
C GLY A 126 2.47 -8.90 -0.19
N TYR A 127 1.28 -9.37 0.15
CA TYR A 127 0.78 -10.68 -0.26
C TYR A 127 0.62 -10.80 -1.79
N VAL A 128 0.02 -9.80 -2.41
CA VAL A 128 -0.10 -9.74 -3.88
C VAL A 128 1.29 -9.74 -4.52
N GLY A 129 2.26 -8.98 -3.97
CA GLY A 129 3.63 -8.96 -4.45
C GLY A 129 4.33 -10.32 -4.36
N VAL A 130 4.15 -11.04 -3.24
CA VAL A 130 4.67 -12.41 -3.10
C VAL A 130 4.02 -13.35 -4.12
N GLY A 131 2.71 -13.20 -4.38
CA GLY A 131 1.99 -13.98 -5.39
C GLY A 131 2.47 -13.74 -6.82
N MET A 132 3.00 -12.55 -7.11
CA MET A 132 3.61 -12.24 -8.42
C MET A 132 4.97 -12.92 -8.62
N VAL A 133 5.74 -13.08 -7.53
CA VAL A 133 7.10 -13.68 -7.60
C VAL A 133 7.04 -15.21 -7.49
N TYR A 134 6.12 -15.74 -6.67
CA TYR A 134 5.99 -17.18 -6.43
C TYR A 134 4.60 -17.66 -6.85
N PRO A 135 4.51 -18.56 -7.87
CA PRO A 135 3.27 -19.26 -8.22
C PRO A 135 2.70 -19.99 -7.00
N LYS A 136 1.35 -20.08 -6.91
CA LYS A 136 0.65 -20.67 -5.76
C LYS A 136 1.15 -22.06 -5.36
N ASP A 137 1.61 -22.85 -6.35
CA ASP A 137 2.11 -24.21 -6.15
C ASP A 137 3.50 -24.25 -5.50
N GLN A 138 4.27 -23.18 -5.60
CA GLN A 138 5.63 -23.06 -5.04
C GLN A 138 5.69 -22.21 -3.78
N GLN A 139 4.55 -21.71 -3.30
CA GLN A 139 4.50 -20.93 -2.07
C GLN A 139 4.87 -21.81 -0.87
N PRO A 140 5.74 -21.35 0.03
CA PRO A 140 6.13 -22.05 1.23
C PRO A 140 4.91 -22.43 2.09
N LYS A 141 4.97 -23.57 2.76
CA LYS A 141 3.86 -24.08 3.59
C LYS A 141 3.42 -23.08 4.69
N TRP A 142 4.36 -22.33 5.25
CA TRP A 142 4.10 -21.31 6.27
C TRP A 142 3.26 -20.12 5.76
N VAL A 143 3.29 -19.83 4.45
CA VAL A 143 2.41 -18.82 3.84
C VAL A 143 0.99 -19.36 3.66
N ARG A 144 0.89 -20.61 3.19
CA ARG A 144 -0.43 -21.24 2.88
C ARG A 144 -1.25 -21.60 4.12
N GLN A 145 -0.58 -21.78 5.26
CA GLN A 145 -1.19 -22.19 6.52
C GLN A 145 -1.50 -21.02 7.47
N ALA A 146 -1.17 -19.79 7.05
CA ALA A 146 -1.41 -18.61 7.86
C ALA A 146 -2.91 -18.27 7.90
N ARG A 147 -3.46 -18.08 9.10
CA ARG A 147 -4.86 -17.64 9.31
C ARG A 147 -5.13 -16.25 8.81
N SER A 148 -4.13 -15.37 8.86
CA SER A 148 -4.16 -14.05 8.25
C SER A 148 -4.55 -14.11 6.77
N MET A 149 -4.30 -15.26 6.11
CA MET A 149 -4.65 -15.51 4.71
C MET A 149 -6.16 -15.43 4.44
N GLU A 150 -7.00 -15.93 5.34
CA GLU A 150 -8.46 -15.84 5.22
C GLU A 150 -8.95 -14.39 5.25
N LEU A 151 -8.29 -13.53 6.02
CA LEU A 151 -8.61 -12.11 6.11
C LEU A 151 -7.99 -11.29 4.97
N ILE A 152 -6.83 -11.71 4.47
CA ILE A 152 -6.07 -11.02 3.41
C ILE A 152 -6.66 -11.33 2.03
N ALA A 153 -7.14 -12.57 1.80
CA ALA A 153 -7.63 -13.03 0.50
C ALA A 153 -8.78 -12.17 -0.06
N PRO A 154 -9.81 -11.78 0.70
CA PRO A 154 -10.85 -10.88 0.20
C PRO A 154 -10.31 -9.49 -0.19
N GLY A 155 -9.38 -8.96 0.61
CA GLY A 155 -8.71 -7.68 0.32
C GLY A 155 -7.85 -7.76 -0.95
N ALA A 156 -7.13 -8.86 -1.15
CA ALA A 156 -6.33 -9.08 -2.35
C ALA A 156 -7.21 -9.21 -3.62
N VAL A 157 -8.36 -9.86 -3.53
CA VAL A 157 -9.34 -9.94 -4.63
C VAL A 157 -9.91 -8.56 -4.95
N ALA A 158 -10.27 -7.77 -3.94
CA ALA A 158 -10.76 -6.41 -4.12
C ALA A 158 -9.70 -5.49 -4.75
N LEU A 159 -8.44 -5.62 -4.32
CA LEU A 159 -7.33 -4.87 -4.90
C LEU A 159 -7.04 -5.31 -6.35
N ALA A 160 -7.07 -6.62 -6.61
CA ALA A 160 -6.88 -7.17 -7.96
C ALA A 160 -7.98 -6.72 -8.95
N ALA A 161 -9.21 -6.49 -8.46
CA ALA A 161 -10.31 -5.96 -9.27
C ALA A 161 -10.09 -4.50 -9.70
N LEU A 162 -9.25 -3.74 -9.00
CA LEU A 162 -8.88 -2.37 -9.36
C LEU A 162 -7.72 -2.31 -10.36
N ILE A 163 -7.03 -3.45 -10.60
CA ILE A 163 -5.91 -3.53 -11.54
C ILE A 163 -6.48 -3.89 -12.92
N PRO A 164 -6.12 -3.17 -13.99
CA PRO A 164 -6.54 -3.48 -15.36
C PRO A 164 -6.26 -4.95 -15.73
N GLU A 165 -7.16 -5.58 -16.50
CA GLU A 165 -7.11 -7.01 -16.84
C GLU A 165 -5.77 -7.50 -17.41
N ASN A 166 -5.00 -6.61 -18.02
CA ASN A 166 -3.68 -6.91 -18.58
C ASN A 166 -2.65 -7.33 -17.51
N LEU A 167 -2.83 -6.92 -16.25
CA LEU A 167 -2.00 -7.31 -15.10
C LEU A 167 -2.66 -8.41 -14.25
N GLY A 168 -3.97 -8.62 -14.38
CA GLY A 168 -4.73 -9.66 -13.67
C GLY A 168 -4.28 -11.09 -14.01
N ALA A 169 -3.76 -11.30 -15.20
CA ALA A 169 -3.16 -12.58 -15.62
C ALA A 169 -1.92 -12.95 -14.78
N ILE A 170 -1.19 -11.96 -14.27
CA ILE A 170 0.00 -12.16 -13.44
C ILE A 170 -0.37 -12.53 -12.00
N THR A 171 -1.51 -12.05 -11.49
CA THR A 171 -1.96 -12.31 -10.10
C THR A 171 -2.70 -13.63 -9.92
N GLY A 172 -2.94 -14.40 -10.99
CA GLY A 172 -3.63 -15.69 -10.93
C GLY A 172 -5.11 -15.60 -10.52
N ALA A 173 -5.71 -14.40 -10.53
CA ALA A 173 -7.12 -14.19 -10.17
C ALA A 173 -8.11 -14.73 -11.21
N ASN A 174 -7.63 -15.09 -12.41
CA ASN A 174 -8.47 -15.49 -13.55
C ASN A 174 -8.69 -17.02 -13.68
N GLY A 175 -8.34 -17.83 -12.66
CA GLY A 175 -8.36 -19.30 -12.73
C GLY A 175 -9.71 -19.98 -12.50
N LYS A 176 -10.82 -19.26 -12.24
CA LYS A 176 -12.11 -19.91 -11.89
C LYS A 176 -13.29 -19.64 -12.84
N GLY A 177 -13.07 -19.01 -14.00
CA GLY A 177 -14.18 -18.60 -14.88
C GLY A 177 -14.41 -19.43 -16.16
N LYS A 178 -13.51 -20.32 -16.57
CA LYS A 178 -13.61 -20.95 -17.90
C LYS A 178 -13.90 -22.45 -17.97
N ASP A 179 -13.81 -23.19 -16.86
CA ASP A 179 -14.03 -24.64 -16.92
C ASP A 179 -15.50 -25.08 -16.80
N GLY A 180 -16.43 -24.16 -16.61
CA GLY A 180 -17.86 -24.47 -16.44
C GLY A 180 -18.69 -24.53 -17.72
N LYS A 181 -18.16 -24.10 -18.88
CA LYS A 181 -18.98 -24.02 -20.11
C LYS A 181 -18.77 -25.14 -21.14
N ASN A 182 -17.66 -25.90 -21.05
CA ASN A 182 -17.39 -26.96 -22.04
C ASN A 182 -17.88 -28.36 -21.67
N ALA A 183 -18.46 -28.53 -20.48
CA ALA A 183 -18.95 -29.85 -20.05
C ALA A 183 -20.39 -30.18 -20.46
N LYS A 184 -21.13 -29.27 -21.12
CA LYS A 184 -22.55 -29.48 -21.48
C LYS A 184 -22.84 -29.70 -22.97
N THR A 185 -21.82 -29.64 -23.86
CA THR A 185 -22.08 -29.76 -25.31
C THR A 185 -21.68 -31.13 -25.88
N GLY A 186 -21.21 -32.07 -25.06
CA GLY A 186 -20.74 -33.39 -25.52
C GLY A 186 -21.69 -34.57 -25.29
N ARG A 187 -22.99 -34.36 -25.05
CA ARG A 187 -23.89 -35.49 -24.70
C ARG A 187 -25.24 -35.48 -25.45
N ASN A 188 -25.22 -35.24 -26.74
CA ASN A 188 -26.36 -35.51 -27.63
C ASN A 188 -25.85 -35.75 -29.05
N SER A 189 -25.24 -36.90 -29.28
CA SER A 189 -25.17 -37.54 -30.61
C SER A 189 -24.64 -38.96 -30.45
N ALA A 190 -25.49 -39.92 -30.15
CA ALA A 190 -25.44 -41.32 -30.55
C ALA A 190 -26.78 -41.96 -30.22
#